data_5269c53b62005c90cea37483c3aee861
#
_entry.id   5269c53b62005c90cea37483c3aee861
#
_cell.length_a   1.000
_cell.length_b   1.000
_cell.length_c   1.000
_cell.angle_alpha   90.00
_cell.angle_beta   90.00
_cell.angle_gamma   90.00
#
_symmetry.space_group_name_H-M   'P 1'
#
loop_
_entity.id
_entity.type
_entity.pdbx_description
1 polymer ?
#
loop_
_entity_poly.entity_id
_entity_poly.type
_entity_poly.pdbx_seq_one_letter_code
_entity_poly.pdbx_strand_id
1 'polypeptide(L)'
;LVKKNEMELLHTGNAALKPIKTTKKMQTARLRTTWLGLRVAALCLFAVAVAAPLVAQEASPANAAARPVAVAKPPAVADTTALVSEFDVNGLKVLIKRREGNQTVVAGLFIKGGARNVTAANAGIESLMLDAASEATVNFPRQRLRAELSRMATAISSGANYDYSALTLASTRANFDRSWDIFTDVALRPTFTNEDVARVRDRMVLSISDDADTAESYLQVLQARAAYAGHPYANDPRGTVETVSHLTADDVRRYHKQTMETSRLLLVIIGDLDPQLLRQRIAASFGKLPRGDYHPAPLPDLSFAASTVEVTPRDLQTNYVQGVFAAPDVASPDIYPMRVATSILQNRLFVEIRAKRNLSYAPDAFLWSQGSNLGGVSVSSPDANQSVRIMLDEMARLQREQISPDELRGTVQHYLTRYYLAQETSAAQAGDLAQAELLGGGWRNSAVFMEKISAVTAADVQRVAQKYMHNIRFVVLGNPKSIDTKIFTGAGQ
;
A
#
# COMPACT_ATOMS: atom_id res chain seq x y z
N LEU A 1 9.96 53.45 -32.78
CA LEU A 1 10.95 53.83 -33.79
C LEU A 1 11.91 52.69 -33.98
N VAL A 2 11.72 51.85 -34.95
CA VAL A 2 12.16 51.91 -36.36
C VAL A 2 13.56 51.32 -36.53
N LYS A 3 13.57 50.20 -37.16
CA LYS A 3 14.18 49.60 -38.37
C LYS A 3 15.41 48.71 -38.06
N LYS A 4 15.39 47.44 -38.48
CA LYS A 4 15.56 46.86 -39.85
C LYS A 4 17.02 46.88 -40.31
N ASN A 5 17.61 45.74 -40.56
CA ASN A 5 18.05 45.15 -41.84
C ASN A 5 19.02 43.99 -41.55
N GLU A 6 18.73 42.80 -42.04
CA GLU A 6 19.09 42.17 -43.33
C GLU A 6 20.57 41.71 -43.32
N MET A 7 20.80 40.39 -43.34
CA MET A 7 20.87 39.42 -44.44
C MET A 7 22.18 39.53 -45.25
N GLU A 8 22.91 38.48 -45.38
CA GLU A 8 23.61 37.86 -46.52
C GLU A 8 24.80 37.02 -46.05
N LEU A 9 24.78 35.77 -46.25
CA LEU A 9 25.16 34.90 -47.40
C LEU A 9 26.68 34.68 -47.53
N LEU A 10 27.17 33.51 -47.50
CA LEU A 10 27.63 32.60 -48.55
C LEU A 10 28.78 31.68 -48.09
N HIS A 11 28.57 30.45 -48.31
CA HIS A 11 29.33 29.42 -49.05
C HIS A 11 30.72 29.00 -48.64
N THR A 12 30.85 27.74 -48.51
CA THR A 12 31.67 26.69 -49.17
C THR A 12 32.71 26.02 -48.32
N GLY A 13 32.73 24.69 -48.42
CA GLY A 13 33.90 23.88 -48.09
C GLY A 13 33.63 22.42 -47.78
N ASN A 14 33.28 21.67 -48.78
CA ASN A 14 33.35 20.21 -48.82
C ASN A 14 34.78 19.72 -48.57
N ALA A 15 35.01 18.77 -47.66
CA ALA A 15 36.18 17.92 -47.69
C ALA A 15 35.86 16.51 -47.14
N ALA A 16 36.11 15.56 -47.99
CA ALA A 16 35.77 14.16 -47.95
C ALA A 16 36.46 13.35 -46.85
N LEU A 17 35.75 12.39 -46.34
CA LEU A 17 36.16 11.26 -45.50
C LEU A 17 37.02 10.26 -46.25
N LYS A 18 38.05 9.74 -45.58
CA LYS A 18 38.66 8.43 -45.88
C LYS A 18 38.61 7.52 -44.65
N PRO A 19 38.37 6.20 -44.83
CA PRO A 19 38.14 5.26 -43.74
C PRO A 19 39.45 4.73 -43.20
N ILE A 20 39.56 4.57 -41.86
CA ILE A 20 40.66 3.88 -41.21
C ILE A 20 40.15 2.47 -40.80
N LYS A 21 40.92 1.50 -41.27
CA LYS A 21 40.76 0.05 -41.14
C LYS A 21 40.89 -0.40 -39.72
N THR A 22 39.93 -1.19 -39.29
CA THR A 22 40.01 -2.15 -38.19
C THR A 22 41.06 -3.23 -38.43
N THR A 23 41.92 -3.53 -37.47
CA THR A 23 42.33 -4.91 -37.16
C THR A 23 43.10 -5.01 -35.81
N LYS A 24 42.81 -6.10 -35.09
CA LYS A 24 43.56 -6.69 -34.00
C LYS A 24 43.49 -6.05 -32.61
N LYS A 25 42.54 -6.58 -31.79
CA LYS A 25 42.85 -7.19 -30.47
C LYS A 25 41.59 -7.82 -29.88
N MET A 26 41.21 -8.95 -30.39
CA MET A 26 40.34 -9.91 -29.72
C MET A 26 41.20 -11.14 -29.38
N GLN A 27 41.77 -11.16 -28.21
CA GLN A 27 42.31 -12.38 -27.56
C GLN A 27 42.91 -11.96 -26.22
N THR A 28 42.07 -11.78 -25.17
CA THR A 28 42.44 -11.94 -23.74
C THR A 28 41.24 -11.58 -22.82
N ALA A 29 40.11 -12.18 -23.07
CA ALA A 29 39.00 -12.12 -22.14
C ALA A 29 38.18 -13.43 -22.11
N ARG A 30 38.90 -14.56 -22.05
CA ARG A 30 38.30 -15.90 -21.88
C ARG A 30 39.00 -16.69 -20.80
N LEU A 31 39.11 -16.16 -19.58
CA LEU A 31 39.64 -16.93 -18.43
C LEU A 31 39.24 -16.33 -17.08
N ARG A 32 38.02 -15.80 -16.92
CA ARG A 32 37.51 -15.41 -15.60
C ARG A 32 35.98 -15.68 -15.37
N THR A 33 35.40 -16.59 -16.15
CA THR A 33 33.96 -16.95 -16.00
C THR A 33 33.74 -18.42 -15.68
N THR A 34 34.73 -19.13 -15.16
CA THR A 34 34.62 -20.57 -14.83
C THR A 34 34.70 -20.88 -13.34
N TRP A 35 34.64 -19.89 -12.44
CA TRP A 35 34.69 -20.12 -10.98
C TRP A 35 33.41 -19.73 -10.22
N LEU A 36 32.35 -19.28 -10.88
CA LEU A 36 31.04 -19.00 -10.24
C LEU A 36 29.98 -20.04 -10.56
N GLY A 37 30.26 -20.99 -11.46
CA GLY A 37 29.30 -22.04 -11.87
C GLY A 37 29.34 -23.33 -11.02
N LEU A 38 30.28 -23.47 -10.07
CA LEU A 38 30.48 -24.73 -9.33
C LEU A 38 29.97 -24.72 -7.87
N ARG A 39 29.28 -23.69 -7.42
CA ARG A 39 28.70 -23.66 -6.07
C ARG A 39 27.20 -23.74 -6.00
N VAL A 40 26.47 -23.84 -7.11
CA VAL A 40 25.01 -24.02 -7.16
C VAL A 40 24.61 -25.46 -7.53
N ALA A 41 25.53 -26.30 -7.96
CA ALA A 41 25.28 -27.70 -8.35
C ALA A 41 25.45 -28.73 -7.21
N ALA A 42 25.72 -28.32 -5.98
CA ALA A 42 25.97 -29.22 -4.84
C ALA A 42 24.84 -29.30 -3.82
N LEU A 43 23.65 -28.74 -4.11
CA LEU A 43 22.49 -28.76 -3.20
C LEU A 43 21.25 -29.49 -3.76
N CYS A 44 21.36 -30.21 -4.89
CA CYS A 44 20.26 -30.97 -5.49
C CYS A 44 20.51 -32.49 -5.59
N LEU A 45 21.38 -33.08 -4.78
CA LEU A 45 21.71 -34.52 -4.86
C LEU A 45 21.66 -35.21 -3.49
N PHE A 46 20.53 -35.06 -2.76
CA PHE A 46 20.22 -35.92 -1.62
C PHE A 46 18.69 -36.14 -1.53
N ALA A 47 18.12 -36.80 -2.51
CA ALA A 47 16.77 -37.38 -2.43
C ALA A 47 16.57 -38.45 -3.50
N VAL A 48 17.31 -39.55 -3.44
CA VAL A 48 16.91 -40.80 -4.10
C VAL A 48 17.41 -41.97 -3.23
N ALA A 49 16.46 -42.80 -2.87
CA ALA A 49 16.54 -44.18 -2.48
C ALA A 49 15.96 -44.51 -1.09
N VAL A 50 14.62 -44.62 -1.01
CA VAL A 50 14.00 -45.78 -0.35
C VAL A 50 12.83 -46.20 -1.21
N ALA A 51 13.05 -47.15 -2.09
CA ALA A 51 11.98 -47.92 -2.78
C ALA A 51 11.51 -49.02 -1.84
N ALA A 52 10.33 -48.87 -1.25
CA ALA A 52 9.60 -49.95 -0.64
C ALA A 52 8.54 -50.45 -1.62
N PRO A 53 8.29 -51.77 -1.72
CA PRO A 53 7.41 -52.33 -2.73
C PRO A 53 5.93 -51.97 -2.46
N LEU A 54 5.24 -51.46 -3.49
CA LEU A 54 3.77 -51.36 -3.49
C LEU A 54 3.17 -52.74 -3.44
N VAL A 55 2.60 -53.08 -2.29
CA VAL A 55 1.59 -54.16 -2.21
C VAL A 55 0.27 -53.54 -2.65
N ALA A 56 -0.24 -54.01 -3.78
CA ALA A 56 -1.57 -53.67 -4.25
C ALA A 56 -2.61 -54.19 -3.24
N GLN A 57 -3.28 -53.27 -2.57
CA GLN A 57 -4.40 -53.57 -1.69
C GLN A 57 -5.68 -53.31 -2.48
N GLU A 58 -6.40 -54.38 -2.77
CA GLU A 58 -7.69 -54.34 -3.44
C GLU A 58 -8.68 -53.47 -2.70
N ALA A 59 -9.31 -52.55 -3.42
CA ALA A 59 -10.35 -51.65 -2.91
C ALA A 59 -11.63 -52.44 -2.64
N SER A 60 -11.97 -52.61 -1.38
CA SER A 60 -13.28 -53.07 -0.95
C SER A 60 -14.23 -51.88 -0.89
N PRO A 61 -15.44 -51.89 -1.44
CA PRO A 61 -16.37 -50.80 -1.35
C PRO A 61 -17.06 -50.83 0.02
N ALA A 62 -16.52 -50.11 0.98
CA ALA A 62 -17.20 -49.83 2.23
C ALA A 62 -17.87 -48.45 2.17
N ASN A 63 -19.17 -48.48 2.08
CA ASN A 63 -20.11 -47.39 2.27
C ASN A 63 -19.97 -46.87 3.70
N ALA A 64 -19.02 -45.96 3.95
CA ALA A 64 -18.88 -45.24 5.21
C ALA A 64 -19.55 -43.88 5.04
N ALA A 65 -20.79 -43.78 5.54
CA ALA A 65 -21.45 -42.52 5.78
C ALA A 65 -20.48 -41.58 6.54
N ALA A 66 -20.07 -40.49 5.89
CA ALA A 66 -19.22 -39.48 6.50
C ALA A 66 -19.92 -38.95 7.76
N ARG A 67 -19.38 -39.30 8.93
CA ARG A 67 -19.77 -38.65 10.19
C ARG A 67 -19.56 -37.17 10.06
N PRO A 68 -20.55 -36.32 10.39
CA PRO A 68 -20.32 -34.89 10.41
C PRO A 68 -19.20 -34.61 11.39
N VAL A 69 -18.09 -34.09 10.89
CA VAL A 69 -17.02 -33.54 11.73
C VAL A 69 -17.65 -32.36 12.47
N ALA A 70 -17.81 -32.49 13.77
CA ALA A 70 -18.26 -31.39 14.61
C ALA A 70 -17.27 -30.25 14.42
N VAL A 71 -17.72 -29.18 13.77
CA VAL A 71 -16.93 -27.95 13.62
C VAL A 71 -16.71 -27.43 15.02
N ALA A 72 -15.48 -27.54 15.50
CA ALA A 72 -15.09 -26.97 16.77
C ALA A 72 -15.44 -25.48 16.75
N LYS A 73 -16.17 -25.00 17.76
CA LYS A 73 -16.40 -23.57 17.95
C LYS A 73 -15.04 -22.88 17.91
N PRO A 74 -14.88 -21.80 17.11
CA PRO A 74 -13.63 -21.07 17.07
C PRO A 74 -13.19 -20.77 18.51
N PRO A 75 -11.90 -20.93 18.85
CA PRO A 75 -11.42 -20.55 20.16
C PRO A 75 -11.83 -19.11 20.44
N ALA A 76 -12.30 -18.84 21.66
CA ALA A 76 -12.63 -17.48 22.08
C ALA A 76 -11.41 -16.60 21.77
N VAL A 77 -11.62 -15.53 21.00
CA VAL A 77 -10.55 -14.57 20.68
C VAL A 77 -10.08 -14.01 22.02
N ALA A 78 -8.82 -14.26 22.39
CA ALA A 78 -8.26 -13.72 23.62
C ALA A 78 -8.37 -12.18 23.56
N ASP A 79 -8.83 -11.58 24.65
CA ASP A 79 -8.87 -10.12 24.76
C ASP A 79 -7.44 -9.57 24.71
N THR A 80 -7.04 -9.10 23.54
CA THR A 80 -5.71 -8.53 23.32
C THR A 80 -5.61 -7.07 23.76
N THR A 81 -6.72 -6.46 24.22
CA THR A 81 -6.73 -5.07 24.72
C THR A 81 -5.93 -4.92 26.00
N ALA A 82 -5.91 -5.92 26.87
CA ALA A 82 -5.09 -5.94 28.09
C ALA A 82 -3.58 -5.85 27.82
N LEU A 83 -3.13 -6.19 26.59
CA LEU A 83 -1.73 -6.09 26.20
C LEU A 83 -1.34 -4.68 25.72
N VAL A 84 -2.32 -3.77 25.56
CA VAL A 84 -2.09 -2.40 25.07
C VAL A 84 -2.19 -1.41 26.20
N SER A 85 -1.09 -0.74 26.50
CA SER A 85 -1.05 0.42 27.40
C SER A 85 -1.30 1.68 26.61
N GLU A 86 -2.28 2.49 27.03
CA GLU A 86 -2.62 3.79 26.45
C GLU A 86 -2.33 4.90 27.46
N PHE A 87 -1.64 5.95 27.04
CA PHE A 87 -1.42 7.14 27.85
C PHE A 87 -1.17 8.38 27.00
N ASP A 88 -1.25 9.54 27.62
CA ASP A 88 -0.99 10.83 27.02
C ASP A 88 0.34 11.43 27.53
N VAL A 89 1.07 12.07 26.64
CA VAL A 89 2.27 12.86 26.97
C VAL A 89 2.15 14.22 26.29
N ASN A 90 1.75 15.24 27.06
CA ASN A 90 1.57 16.61 26.55
C ASN A 90 0.63 16.69 25.32
N GLY A 91 -0.43 15.89 25.28
CA GLY A 91 -1.36 15.82 24.15
C GLY A 91 -0.97 14.82 23.03
N LEU A 92 0.21 14.20 23.12
CA LEU A 92 0.58 13.08 22.27
C LEU A 92 -0.07 11.79 22.80
N LYS A 93 -0.97 11.22 22.03
CA LYS A 93 -1.50 9.88 22.34
C LYS A 93 -0.45 8.82 22.04
N VAL A 94 -0.21 7.92 23.01
CA VAL A 94 0.75 6.83 22.90
C VAL A 94 0.06 5.51 23.13
N LEU A 95 0.27 4.56 22.24
CA LEU A 95 -0.17 3.18 22.33
C LEU A 95 1.07 2.27 22.38
N ILE A 96 1.18 1.45 23.44
CA ILE A 96 2.25 0.47 23.56
C ILE A 96 1.62 -0.91 23.68
N LYS A 97 1.88 -1.79 22.72
CA LYS A 97 1.48 -3.20 22.79
C LYS A 97 2.68 -4.05 23.16
N ARG A 98 2.64 -4.65 24.32
CA ARG A 98 3.69 -5.55 24.78
C ARG A 98 3.60 -6.89 24.04
N ARG A 99 4.73 -7.31 23.44
CA ARG A 99 4.92 -8.65 22.87
C ARG A 99 6.04 -9.35 23.61
N GLU A 100 5.68 -10.02 24.70
CA GLU A 100 6.62 -10.68 25.59
C GLU A 100 7.49 -11.70 24.84
N GLY A 101 8.79 -11.68 25.10
CA GLY A 101 9.78 -12.55 24.45
C GLY A 101 10.17 -12.17 23.03
N ASN A 102 9.51 -11.17 22.41
CA ASN A 102 9.85 -10.75 21.04
C ASN A 102 11.16 -9.96 21.01
N GLN A 103 12.06 -10.38 20.13
CA GLN A 103 13.37 -9.72 19.97
C GLN A 103 13.33 -8.51 19.02
N THR A 104 12.21 -8.27 18.34
CA THR A 104 12.03 -7.11 17.47
C THR A 104 11.12 -6.07 18.10
N VAL A 105 11.47 -4.80 17.90
CA VAL A 105 10.71 -3.63 18.34
C VAL A 105 10.40 -2.77 17.14
N VAL A 106 9.17 -2.30 17.04
CA VAL A 106 8.72 -1.32 16.05
C VAL A 106 8.13 -0.12 16.78
N ALA A 107 8.53 1.09 16.38
CA ALA A 107 7.91 2.33 16.82
C ALA A 107 7.47 3.12 15.58
N GLY A 108 6.18 3.45 15.48
CA GLY A 108 5.61 4.27 14.43
C GLY A 108 5.16 5.62 14.96
N LEU A 109 5.69 6.71 14.44
CA LEU A 109 5.19 8.06 14.62
C LEU A 109 4.28 8.38 13.44
N PHE A 110 2.99 8.51 13.70
CA PHE A 110 1.97 8.77 12.70
C PHE A 110 1.56 10.25 12.77
N ILE A 111 1.48 10.90 11.60
CA ILE A 111 1.07 12.28 11.41
C ILE A 111 -0.35 12.27 10.83
N LYS A 112 -1.29 12.84 11.56
CA LYS A 112 -2.71 12.86 11.20
C LYS A 112 -2.98 13.76 10.00
N GLY A 113 -3.93 13.38 9.14
CA GLY A 113 -4.56 14.24 8.14
C GLY A 113 -4.20 13.95 6.69
N GLY A 114 -2.97 13.50 6.37
CA GLY A 114 -2.58 13.13 5.01
C GLY A 114 -2.94 14.19 3.96
N ALA A 115 -3.64 13.79 2.89
CA ALA A 115 -4.03 14.67 1.77
C ALA A 115 -4.89 15.88 2.18
N ARG A 116 -5.55 15.84 3.35
CA ARG A 116 -6.31 16.98 3.89
C ARG A 116 -5.42 18.14 4.37
N ASN A 117 -4.13 17.89 4.57
CA ASN A 117 -3.16 18.87 5.06
C ASN A 117 -2.46 19.62 3.94
N VAL A 118 -2.64 19.19 2.71
CA VAL A 118 -1.94 19.73 1.55
C VAL A 118 -2.93 20.27 0.53
N THR A 119 -2.42 21.11 -0.35
CA THR A 119 -3.16 21.69 -1.48
C THR A 119 -2.56 21.21 -2.79
N ALA A 120 -3.22 21.49 -3.90
CA ALA A 120 -2.67 21.19 -5.23
C ALA A 120 -1.29 21.84 -5.47
N ALA A 121 -0.97 22.95 -4.79
CA ALA A 121 0.31 23.63 -4.96
C ALA A 121 1.47 23.00 -4.20
N ASN A 122 1.19 22.24 -3.11
CA ASN A 122 2.23 21.64 -2.26
C ASN A 122 2.04 20.13 -2.03
N ALA A 123 1.24 19.48 -2.86
CA ALA A 123 1.11 18.02 -2.83
C ALA A 123 2.49 17.36 -2.94
N GLY A 124 2.73 16.34 -2.11
CA GLY A 124 4.03 15.67 -1.99
C GLY A 124 4.98 16.25 -0.93
N ILE A 125 4.68 17.42 -0.32
CA ILE A 125 5.57 18.04 0.66
C ILE A 125 5.76 17.18 1.91
N GLU A 126 4.72 16.46 2.35
CA GLU A 126 4.81 15.60 3.54
C GLU A 126 5.67 14.36 3.27
N SER A 127 5.56 13.76 2.09
CA SER A 127 6.46 12.69 1.64
C SER A 127 7.91 13.18 1.53
N LEU A 128 8.13 14.33 0.87
CA LEU A 128 9.46 14.92 0.74
C LEU A 128 10.08 15.24 2.11
N MET A 129 9.30 15.79 3.03
CA MET A 129 9.73 16.10 4.39
C MET A 129 10.19 14.85 5.14
N LEU A 130 9.39 13.79 5.13
CA LEU A 130 9.71 12.55 5.86
C LEU A 130 10.91 11.83 5.27
N ASP A 131 11.02 11.75 3.95
CA ASP A 131 12.15 11.14 3.26
C ASP A 131 13.44 11.94 3.50
N ALA A 132 13.38 13.27 3.40
CA ALA A 132 14.52 14.14 3.63
C ALA A 132 14.97 14.18 5.11
N ALA A 133 14.05 13.98 6.06
CA ALA A 133 14.37 13.88 7.48
C ALA A 133 15.32 12.71 7.77
N SER A 134 15.22 11.64 7.01
CA SER A 134 16.04 10.43 7.14
C SER A 134 17.42 10.53 6.47
N GLU A 135 17.75 11.66 5.83
CA GLU A 135 19.06 11.84 5.20
C GLU A 135 20.16 12.27 6.16
N ALA A 136 19.88 13.27 7.02
CA ALA A 136 20.81 13.76 8.02
C ALA A 136 20.11 14.51 9.15
N THR A 137 20.66 14.45 10.34
CA THR A 137 20.16 15.16 11.52
C THR A 137 21.26 15.98 12.17
N VAL A 138 20.89 16.83 13.13
CA VAL A 138 21.85 17.68 13.88
C VAL A 138 22.92 16.83 14.56
N ASN A 139 22.54 15.69 15.18
CA ASN A 139 23.49 14.86 15.93
C ASN A 139 24.07 13.70 15.08
N PHE A 140 23.43 13.39 13.96
CA PHE A 140 23.86 12.30 13.08
C PHE A 140 23.96 12.81 11.63
N PRO A 141 25.14 13.36 11.25
CA PRO A 141 25.41 13.66 9.85
C PRO A 141 25.26 12.39 8.98
N ARG A 142 24.91 12.56 7.73
CA ARG A 142 24.52 11.50 6.78
C ARG A 142 25.37 10.20 6.88
N GLN A 143 26.67 10.32 6.79
CA GLN A 143 27.55 9.15 6.81
C GLN A 143 27.47 8.40 8.14
N ARG A 144 27.46 9.13 9.24
CA ARG A 144 27.31 8.57 10.58
C ARG A 144 25.96 7.92 10.78
N LEU A 145 24.87 8.59 10.35
CA LEU A 145 23.52 8.07 10.42
C LEU A 145 23.42 6.71 9.72
N ARG A 146 23.87 6.63 8.48
CA ARG A 146 23.88 5.38 7.69
C ARG A 146 24.73 4.29 8.31
N ALA A 147 25.92 4.62 8.78
CA ALA A 147 26.83 3.67 9.42
C ALA A 147 26.23 3.10 10.73
N GLU A 148 25.63 3.95 11.57
CA GLU A 148 24.99 3.52 12.82
C GLU A 148 23.80 2.60 12.55
N LEU A 149 22.89 2.99 11.65
CA LEU A 149 21.73 2.18 11.27
C LEU A 149 22.16 0.82 10.69
N SER A 150 23.14 0.82 9.78
CA SER A 150 23.66 -0.42 9.19
C SER A 150 24.30 -1.34 10.23
N ARG A 151 25.12 -0.80 11.12
CA ARG A 151 25.79 -1.57 12.17
C ARG A 151 24.81 -2.26 13.13
N MET A 152 23.67 -1.63 13.39
CA MET A 152 22.64 -2.13 14.29
C MET A 152 21.55 -2.96 13.59
N ALA A 153 21.62 -3.11 12.26
CA ALA A 153 20.54 -3.67 11.45
C ALA A 153 19.19 -2.98 11.76
N THR A 154 19.24 -1.67 11.99
CA THR A 154 18.06 -0.85 12.29
C THR A 154 17.57 -0.20 11.00
N ALA A 155 16.27 -0.20 10.79
CA ALA A 155 15.64 0.47 9.67
C ALA A 155 14.76 1.62 10.17
N ILE A 156 14.87 2.78 9.49
CA ILE A 156 13.92 3.88 9.59
C ILE A 156 13.34 4.05 8.19
N SER A 157 12.02 3.99 8.10
CA SER A 157 11.26 4.14 6.86
C SER A 157 10.17 5.18 7.03
N SER A 158 9.78 5.79 5.92
CA SER A 158 8.70 6.77 5.84
C SER A 158 7.65 6.34 4.83
N GLY A 159 6.45 6.86 4.96
CA GLY A 159 5.38 6.67 4.01
C GLY A 159 4.27 7.69 4.24
N ALA A 160 3.68 8.17 3.16
CA ALA A 160 2.51 9.03 3.20
C ALA A 160 1.37 8.39 2.45
N ASN A 161 0.17 8.48 3.01
CA ASN A 161 -1.07 8.07 2.35
C ASN A 161 -2.12 9.19 2.44
N TYR A 162 -3.31 8.93 1.95
CA TYR A 162 -4.38 9.94 1.89
C TYR A 162 -4.86 10.41 3.25
N ASP A 163 -4.72 9.61 4.31
CA ASP A 163 -5.29 9.88 5.63
C ASP A 163 -4.26 10.25 6.69
N TYR A 164 -3.05 9.73 6.56
CA TYR A 164 -1.96 9.97 7.49
C TYR A 164 -0.61 9.69 6.84
N SER A 165 0.44 10.14 7.48
CA SER A 165 1.81 9.76 7.13
C SER A 165 2.50 9.11 8.32
N ALA A 166 3.56 8.36 8.09
CA ALA A 166 4.27 7.66 9.14
C ALA A 166 5.78 7.73 8.96
N LEU A 167 6.48 7.86 10.07
CA LEU A 167 7.90 7.57 10.22
C LEU A 167 8.02 6.34 11.14
N THR A 168 8.64 5.27 10.67
CA THR A 168 8.66 3.98 11.37
C THR A 168 10.09 3.54 11.64
N LEU A 169 10.36 3.18 12.89
CA LEU A 169 11.58 2.52 13.35
C LEU A 169 11.32 1.02 13.47
N ALA A 170 12.23 0.21 12.91
CA ALA A 170 12.31 -1.23 13.20
C ALA A 170 13.72 -1.57 13.69
N SER A 171 13.83 -2.17 14.87
CA SER A 171 15.11 -2.54 15.47
C SER A 171 15.02 -3.84 16.26
N THR A 172 16.17 -4.37 16.69
CA THR A 172 16.19 -5.39 17.72
C THR A 172 16.00 -4.76 19.11
N ARG A 173 15.48 -5.53 20.06
CA ARG A 173 15.39 -5.11 21.46
C ARG A 173 16.73 -4.67 22.03
N ALA A 174 17.82 -5.37 21.71
CA ALA A 174 19.16 -5.06 22.19
C ALA A 174 19.68 -3.70 21.69
N ASN A 175 19.29 -3.29 20.50
CA ASN A 175 19.71 -2.02 19.89
C ASN A 175 18.67 -0.89 20.06
N PHE A 176 17.55 -1.16 20.73
CA PHE A 176 16.43 -0.22 20.76
C PHE A 176 16.81 1.15 21.31
N ASP A 177 17.55 1.21 22.40
CA ASP A 177 17.89 2.47 23.06
C ASP A 177 18.63 3.42 22.10
N ARG A 178 19.64 2.91 21.43
CA ARG A 178 20.40 3.69 20.45
C ARG A 178 19.58 4.01 19.21
N SER A 179 18.78 3.06 18.76
CA SER A 179 17.88 3.24 17.62
C SER A 179 16.80 4.28 17.91
N TRP A 180 16.31 4.32 19.15
CA TRP A 180 15.35 5.34 19.61
C TRP A 180 15.95 6.75 19.59
N ASP A 181 17.20 6.90 20.05
CA ASP A 181 17.90 8.19 20.00
C ASP A 181 18.01 8.72 18.56
N ILE A 182 18.34 7.83 17.62
CA ILE A 182 18.41 8.17 16.20
C ILE A 182 17.02 8.50 15.65
N PHE A 183 16.03 7.69 15.93
CA PHE A 183 14.65 7.87 15.47
C PHE A 183 14.07 9.22 15.94
N THR A 184 14.26 9.54 17.21
CA THR A 184 13.79 10.82 17.76
C THR A 184 14.56 11.99 17.14
N ASP A 185 15.83 11.83 16.83
CA ASP A 185 16.61 12.87 16.17
C ASP A 185 16.17 13.09 14.71
N VAL A 186 15.89 12.00 13.98
CA VAL A 186 15.32 12.05 12.63
C VAL A 186 13.94 12.76 12.64
N ALA A 187 13.09 12.44 13.61
CA ALA A 187 11.77 13.05 13.70
C ALA A 187 11.83 14.54 14.11
N LEU A 188 12.70 14.90 15.05
CA LEU A 188 12.65 16.20 15.74
C LEU A 188 13.72 17.20 15.29
N ARG A 189 14.86 16.72 14.79
CA ARG A 189 16.03 17.56 14.48
C ARG A 189 16.67 17.25 13.13
N PRO A 190 15.90 17.02 12.07
CA PRO A 190 16.47 16.87 10.73
C PRO A 190 17.13 18.17 10.29
N THR A 191 18.22 18.08 9.52
CA THR A 191 18.95 19.28 9.06
C THR A 191 18.30 19.94 7.85
N PHE A 192 17.64 19.18 7.00
CA PHE A 192 17.03 19.64 5.75
C PHE A 192 17.95 20.58 4.95
N THR A 193 19.20 20.15 4.73
CA THR A 193 20.12 20.93 3.88
C THR A 193 19.56 21.06 2.47
N ASN A 194 19.89 22.14 1.77
CA ASN A 194 19.44 22.32 0.38
C ASN A 194 19.86 21.15 -0.50
N GLU A 195 21.07 20.61 -0.28
CA GLU A 195 21.59 19.46 -1.01
C GLU A 195 20.79 18.17 -0.74
N ASP A 196 20.47 17.89 0.54
CA ASP A 196 19.74 16.69 0.91
C ASP A 196 18.31 16.72 0.38
N VAL A 197 17.61 17.85 0.55
CA VAL A 197 16.26 18.04 0.04
C VAL A 197 16.23 17.95 -1.49
N ALA A 198 17.17 18.61 -2.19
CA ALA A 198 17.24 18.53 -3.65
C ALA A 198 17.43 17.09 -4.14
N ARG A 199 18.32 16.32 -3.51
CA ARG A 199 18.56 14.92 -3.87
C ARG A 199 17.33 14.03 -3.65
N VAL A 200 16.62 14.20 -2.55
CA VAL A 200 15.38 13.45 -2.28
C VAL A 200 14.30 13.85 -3.26
N ARG A 201 14.11 15.14 -3.47
CA ARG A 201 13.18 15.69 -4.46
C ARG A 201 13.41 15.10 -5.86
N ASP A 202 14.66 15.13 -6.33
CA ASP A 202 15.01 14.65 -7.66
C ASP A 202 14.74 13.13 -7.78
N ARG A 203 14.99 12.35 -6.73
CA ARG A 203 14.63 10.93 -6.65
C ARG A 203 13.11 10.70 -6.68
N MET A 204 12.35 11.52 -5.97
CA MET A 204 10.88 11.45 -5.98
C MET A 204 10.32 11.79 -7.36
N VAL A 205 10.84 12.83 -8.01
CA VAL A 205 10.43 13.22 -9.38
C VAL A 205 10.68 12.07 -10.37
N LEU A 206 11.85 11.43 -10.30
CA LEU A 206 12.12 10.25 -11.12
C LEU A 206 11.12 9.12 -10.85
N SER A 207 10.89 8.79 -9.58
CA SER A 207 9.94 7.73 -9.21
C SER A 207 8.51 8.01 -9.68
N ILE A 208 8.05 9.27 -9.59
CA ILE A 208 6.71 9.68 -10.07
C ILE A 208 6.65 9.63 -11.61
N SER A 209 7.75 9.98 -12.28
CA SER A 209 7.83 9.90 -13.75
C SER A 209 7.76 8.45 -14.22
N ASP A 210 8.44 7.54 -13.54
CA ASP A 210 8.48 6.12 -13.85
C ASP A 210 7.09 5.45 -13.71
N ASP A 211 6.17 6.03 -12.92
CA ASP A 211 4.79 5.53 -12.81
C ASP A 211 4.06 5.54 -14.16
N ALA A 212 4.41 6.45 -15.07
CA ALA A 212 3.83 6.49 -16.41
C ALA A 212 4.36 5.36 -17.33
N ASP A 213 5.48 4.73 -17.00
CA ASP A 213 6.14 3.74 -17.85
C ASP A 213 5.50 2.36 -17.73
N THR A 214 5.01 1.99 -16.55
CA THR A 214 4.30 0.72 -16.36
C THR A 214 2.79 0.90 -16.51
N ALA A 215 2.15 -0.07 -17.14
CA ALA A 215 0.70 0.00 -17.37
C ALA A 215 -0.09 -0.02 -16.06
N GLU A 216 0.35 -0.84 -15.10
CA GLU A 216 -0.29 -0.98 -13.80
C GLU A 216 -0.20 0.31 -12.97
N SER A 217 0.98 0.92 -12.86
CA SER A 217 1.16 2.16 -12.10
C SER A 217 0.39 3.31 -12.73
N TYR A 218 0.44 3.42 -14.06
CA TYR A 218 -0.29 4.48 -14.76
C TYR A 218 -1.80 4.33 -14.62
N LEU A 219 -2.31 3.09 -14.64
CA LEU A 219 -3.73 2.80 -14.39
C LEU A 219 -4.18 3.32 -13.02
N GLN A 220 -3.33 3.18 -11.97
CA GLN A 220 -3.63 3.71 -10.64
C GLN A 220 -3.71 5.24 -10.64
N VAL A 221 -2.82 5.93 -11.36
CA VAL A 221 -2.86 7.39 -11.52
C VAL A 221 -4.17 7.82 -12.21
N LEU A 222 -4.55 7.14 -13.30
CA LEU A 222 -5.80 7.42 -14.00
C LEU A 222 -7.02 7.18 -13.09
N GLN A 223 -7.01 6.08 -12.32
CA GLN A 223 -8.08 5.75 -11.40
C GLN A 223 -8.23 6.79 -10.29
N ALA A 224 -7.12 7.24 -9.67
CA ALA A 224 -7.14 8.27 -8.65
C ALA A 224 -7.73 9.58 -9.18
N ARG A 225 -7.36 9.99 -10.40
CA ARG A 225 -7.92 11.17 -11.06
C ARG A 225 -9.43 11.06 -11.29
N ALA A 226 -9.89 9.91 -11.79
CA ALA A 226 -11.30 9.67 -12.05
C ALA A 226 -12.14 9.59 -10.76
N ALA A 227 -11.60 8.95 -9.72
CA ALA A 227 -12.33 8.72 -8.47
C ALA A 227 -12.36 9.94 -7.54
N TYR A 228 -11.27 10.72 -7.50
CA TYR A 228 -11.10 11.78 -6.49
C TYR A 228 -11.26 13.20 -7.04
N ALA A 229 -11.78 13.38 -8.26
CA ALA A 229 -12.04 14.71 -8.82
C ALA A 229 -12.92 15.55 -7.86
N GLY A 230 -12.40 16.71 -7.42
CA GLY A 230 -13.09 17.59 -6.48
C GLY A 230 -13.07 17.16 -5.01
N HIS A 231 -12.43 16.05 -4.69
CA HIS A 231 -12.25 15.54 -3.32
C HIS A 231 -10.84 15.93 -2.78
N PRO A 232 -10.63 16.07 -1.45
CA PRO A 232 -9.28 16.31 -0.90
C PRO A 232 -8.23 15.28 -1.33
N TYR A 233 -8.63 14.06 -1.61
CA TYR A 233 -7.75 12.99 -2.13
C TYR A 233 -7.31 13.21 -3.59
N ALA A 234 -7.79 14.23 -4.29
CA ALA A 234 -7.21 14.65 -5.56
C ALA A 234 -5.75 15.10 -5.42
N ASN A 235 -5.34 15.50 -4.20
CA ASN A 235 -3.95 15.80 -3.88
C ASN A 235 -3.20 14.49 -3.56
N ASP A 236 -2.46 13.95 -4.54
CA ASP A 236 -1.66 12.72 -4.32
C ASP A 236 -0.68 12.96 -3.16
N PRO A 237 -0.63 12.10 -2.15
CA PRO A 237 0.32 12.21 -1.04
C PRO A 237 1.79 12.23 -1.48
N ARG A 238 2.12 11.61 -2.62
CA ARG A 238 3.47 11.65 -3.22
C ARG A 238 3.72 12.92 -4.04
N GLY A 239 2.66 13.66 -4.36
CA GLY A 239 2.70 14.80 -5.25
C GLY A 239 2.70 14.41 -6.74
N THR A 240 2.98 15.39 -7.58
CA THR A 240 3.19 15.24 -9.02
C THR A 240 4.59 15.69 -9.38
N VAL A 241 5.08 15.35 -10.57
CA VAL A 241 6.35 15.88 -11.10
C VAL A 241 6.38 17.41 -10.99
N GLU A 242 5.28 18.05 -11.37
CA GLU A 242 5.17 19.51 -11.32
C GLU A 242 5.27 20.05 -9.89
N THR A 243 4.45 19.55 -8.97
CA THR A 243 4.42 20.07 -7.59
C THR A 243 5.74 19.81 -6.88
N VAL A 244 6.25 18.58 -6.93
CA VAL A 244 7.47 18.18 -6.21
C VAL A 244 8.70 18.92 -6.74
N SER A 245 8.81 19.15 -8.06
CA SER A 245 9.95 19.87 -8.66
C SER A 245 10.14 21.29 -8.11
N HIS A 246 9.06 21.94 -7.65
CA HIS A 246 9.11 23.30 -7.15
C HIS A 246 9.33 23.40 -5.64
N LEU A 247 9.23 22.30 -4.90
CA LEU A 247 9.41 22.30 -3.46
C LEU A 247 10.88 22.59 -3.07
N THR A 248 11.05 23.47 -2.13
CA THR A 248 12.36 23.91 -1.64
C THR A 248 12.66 23.38 -0.23
N ALA A 249 13.92 23.46 0.20
CA ALA A 249 14.29 23.13 1.57
C ALA A 249 13.64 24.05 2.59
N ASP A 250 13.38 25.33 2.25
CA ASP A 250 12.66 26.27 3.12
C ASP A 250 11.19 25.88 3.29
N ASP A 251 10.55 25.37 2.23
CA ASP A 251 9.18 24.86 2.32
C ASP A 251 9.12 23.63 3.23
N VAL A 252 10.07 22.70 3.08
CA VAL A 252 10.18 21.52 3.93
C VAL A 252 10.42 21.88 5.40
N ARG A 253 11.34 22.81 5.69
CA ARG A 253 11.61 23.29 7.06
C ARG A 253 10.39 23.93 7.70
N ARG A 254 9.69 24.77 6.94
CA ARG A 254 8.45 25.44 7.38
C ARG A 254 7.34 24.42 7.66
N TYR A 255 7.15 23.45 6.74
CA TYR A 255 6.14 22.41 6.88
C TYR A 255 6.42 21.50 8.07
N HIS A 256 7.68 21.08 8.28
CA HIS A 256 8.11 20.32 9.45
C HIS A 256 7.78 21.04 10.75
N LYS A 257 8.13 22.33 10.84
CA LYS A 257 7.84 23.14 12.03
C LYS A 257 6.35 23.23 12.35
N GLN A 258 5.50 23.31 11.32
CA GLN A 258 4.03 23.36 11.46
C GLN A 258 3.43 22.01 11.80
N THR A 259 4.09 20.92 11.40
CA THR A 259 3.59 19.55 11.56
C THR A 259 3.94 18.95 12.91
N MET A 260 5.12 19.32 13.48
CA MET A 260 5.63 18.75 14.72
C MET A 260 5.00 19.39 15.95
N GLU A 261 3.71 19.11 16.16
CA GLU A 261 2.93 19.40 17.36
C GLU A 261 2.24 18.11 17.85
N THR A 262 2.15 17.94 19.18
CA THR A 262 1.71 16.67 19.78
C THR A 262 0.25 16.33 19.48
N SER A 263 -0.63 17.32 19.32
CA SER A 263 -2.04 17.12 18.95
C SER A 263 -2.20 16.46 17.57
N ARG A 264 -1.23 16.65 16.67
CA ARG A 264 -1.22 16.11 15.31
C ARG A 264 -0.62 14.70 15.22
N LEU A 265 0.02 14.23 16.28
CA LEU A 265 0.79 13.00 16.27
C LEU A 265 0.06 11.87 17.00
N LEU A 266 0.40 10.64 16.61
CA LEU A 266 0.11 9.41 17.33
C LEU A 266 1.39 8.57 17.36
N LEU A 267 1.76 8.04 18.51
CA LEU A 267 2.90 7.15 18.64
C LEU A 267 2.43 5.75 19.02
N VAL A 268 2.81 4.76 18.20
CA VAL A 268 2.50 3.34 18.44
C VAL A 268 3.80 2.56 18.56
N ILE A 269 3.97 1.80 19.64
CA ILE A 269 5.18 0.99 19.88
C ILE A 269 4.77 -0.46 20.13
N ILE A 270 5.41 -1.38 19.42
CA ILE A 270 5.17 -2.82 19.57
C ILE A 270 6.49 -3.52 19.90
N GLY A 271 6.55 -4.24 21.02
CA GLY A 271 7.74 -4.98 21.41
C GLY A 271 7.73 -5.38 22.87
N ASP A 272 8.76 -6.10 23.30
CA ASP A 272 8.93 -6.49 24.71
C ASP A 272 9.70 -5.39 25.46
N LEU A 273 9.02 -4.29 25.75
CA LEU A 273 9.58 -3.11 26.43
C LEU A 273 8.71 -2.75 27.64
N ASP A 274 9.33 -2.14 28.64
CA ASP A 274 8.64 -1.60 29.81
C ASP A 274 7.91 -0.29 29.45
N PRO A 275 6.56 -0.23 29.59
CA PRO A 275 5.79 0.97 29.27
C PRO A 275 6.17 2.19 30.13
N GLN A 276 6.61 2.00 31.38
CA GLN A 276 6.97 3.10 32.28
C GLN A 276 8.28 3.76 31.86
N LEU A 277 9.29 2.96 31.50
CA LEU A 277 10.55 3.47 30.95
C LEU A 277 10.31 4.19 29.60
N LEU A 278 9.47 3.64 28.75
CA LEU A 278 9.08 4.28 27.49
C LEU A 278 8.39 5.62 27.71
N ARG A 279 7.47 5.70 28.68
CA ARG A 279 6.79 6.96 29.02
C ARG A 279 7.78 8.07 29.38
N GLN A 280 8.81 7.76 30.19
CA GLN A 280 9.85 8.71 30.56
C GLN A 280 10.66 9.18 29.34
N ARG A 281 11.05 8.25 28.44
CA ARG A 281 11.78 8.56 27.21
C ARG A 281 10.97 9.42 26.25
N ILE A 282 9.68 9.10 26.09
CA ILE A 282 8.77 9.86 25.24
C ILE A 282 8.58 11.27 25.79
N ALA A 283 8.41 11.41 27.10
CA ALA A 283 8.32 12.71 27.76
C ALA A 283 9.60 13.55 27.60
N ALA A 284 10.77 12.91 27.65
CA ALA A 284 12.06 13.57 27.44
C ALA A 284 12.34 13.98 25.98
N SER A 285 11.64 13.42 25.01
CA SER A 285 11.78 13.68 23.57
C SER A 285 10.54 14.37 23.00
N PHE A 286 9.58 13.63 22.49
CA PHE A 286 8.36 14.14 21.86
C PHE A 286 7.50 15.00 22.77
N GLY A 287 7.52 14.75 24.11
CA GLY A 287 6.78 15.55 25.09
C GLY A 287 7.25 17.01 25.20
N LYS A 288 8.39 17.37 24.60
CA LYS A 288 8.89 18.74 24.52
C LYS A 288 8.36 19.53 23.32
N LEU A 289 7.67 18.86 22.40
CA LEU A 289 7.01 19.54 21.28
C LEU A 289 5.89 20.46 21.78
N PRO A 290 5.56 21.53 21.05
CA PRO A 290 4.36 22.29 21.31
C PRO A 290 3.14 21.37 21.25
N ARG A 291 2.13 21.65 22.11
CA ARG A 291 0.91 20.83 22.10
C ARG A 291 0.12 21.03 20.80
N GLY A 292 -0.04 22.27 20.39
CA GLY A 292 -0.93 22.63 19.29
C GLY A 292 -2.41 22.35 19.60
N ASP A 293 -3.24 22.53 18.58
CA ASP A 293 -4.69 22.27 18.61
C ASP A 293 -5.19 21.66 17.30
N TYR A 294 -4.35 20.85 16.66
CA TYR A 294 -4.66 20.29 15.37
C TYR A 294 -5.92 19.40 15.40
N HIS A 295 -6.87 19.75 14.56
CA HIS A 295 -8.06 18.96 14.23
C HIS A 295 -8.10 18.73 12.73
N PRO A 296 -8.13 17.46 12.25
CA PRO A 296 -8.24 17.20 10.83
C PRO A 296 -9.56 17.77 10.28
N ALA A 297 -9.49 18.43 9.13
CA ALA A 297 -10.69 18.87 8.44
C ALA A 297 -11.62 17.67 8.18
N PRO A 298 -12.97 17.86 8.20
CA PRO A 298 -13.92 16.83 7.83
C PRO A 298 -13.59 16.28 6.44
N LEU A 299 -13.72 14.98 6.27
CA LEU A 299 -13.52 14.30 5.00
C LEU A 299 -14.90 14.06 4.37
N PRO A 300 -15.18 14.60 3.18
CA PRO A 300 -16.43 14.33 2.48
C PRO A 300 -16.55 12.86 2.09
N ASP A 301 -17.76 12.31 2.09
CA ASP A 301 -18.01 10.99 1.54
C ASP A 301 -17.86 11.00 0.01
N LEU A 302 -17.27 9.94 -0.53
CA LEU A 302 -17.25 9.72 -1.97
C LEU A 302 -18.65 9.28 -2.44
N SER A 303 -19.10 9.87 -3.53
CA SER A 303 -20.39 9.54 -4.15
C SER A 303 -20.28 9.65 -5.67
N PHE A 304 -20.75 8.62 -6.36
CA PHE A 304 -20.76 8.58 -7.83
C PHE A 304 -22.20 8.53 -8.33
N ALA A 305 -22.58 9.48 -9.19
CA ALA A 305 -23.96 9.59 -9.67
C ALA A 305 -24.33 8.51 -10.69
N ALA A 306 -23.34 8.02 -11.48
CA ALA A 306 -23.54 7.01 -12.52
C ALA A 306 -22.24 6.27 -12.81
N SER A 307 -22.33 5.11 -13.47
CA SER A 307 -21.17 4.43 -14.03
C SER A 307 -20.60 5.22 -15.21
N THR A 308 -19.28 5.32 -15.25
CA THR A 308 -18.52 6.00 -16.32
C THR A 308 -17.35 5.13 -16.78
N VAL A 309 -16.83 5.39 -17.97
CA VAL A 309 -15.60 4.78 -18.45
C VAL A 309 -14.75 5.83 -19.16
N GLU A 310 -13.48 5.88 -18.78
CA GLU A 310 -12.45 6.68 -19.45
C GLU A 310 -11.44 5.72 -20.09
N VAL A 311 -11.21 5.85 -21.41
CA VAL A 311 -10.29 5.01 -22.15
C VAL A 311 -9.08 5.83 -22.56
N THR A 312 -7.92 5.50 -22.01
CA THR A 312 -6.63 6.10 -22.38
C THR A 312 -5.95 5.23 -23.43
N PRO A 313 -5.71 5.75 -24.64
CA PRO A 313 -5.06 4.99 -25.69
C PRO A 313 -3.62 4.63 -25.33
N ARG A 314 -3.27 3.34 -25.46
CA ARG A 314 -1.90 2.86 -25.35
C ARG A 314 -1.76 1.61 -26.23
N ASP A 315 -0.66 1.51 -26.96
CA ASP A 315 -0.37 0.34 -27.79
C ASP A 315 0.15 -0.80 -26.91
N LEU A 316 -0.78 -1.66 -26.46
CA LEU A 316 -0.53 -2.79 -25.58
C LEU A 316 -1.22 -4.04 -26.13
N GLN A 317 -0.60 -5.20 -25.92
CA GLN A 317 -1.20 -6.49 -26.29
C GLN A 317 -2.40 -6.87 -25.43
N THR A 318 -2.51 -6.27 -24.23
CA THR A 318 -3.53 -6.52 -23.24
C THR A 318 -4.11 -5.20 -22.76
N ASN A 319 -5.44 -5.13 -22.58
CA ASN A 319 -6.08 -3.97 -21.96
C ASN A 319 -6.05 -4.11 -20.43
N TYR A 320 -5.68 -3.04 -19.76
CA TYR A 320 -5.72 -2.92 -18.30
C TYR A 320 -6.96 -2.15 -17.89
N VAL A 321 -7.77 -2.75 -17.06
CA VAL A 321 -9.05 -2.20 -16.63
C VAL A 321 -9.11 -2.16 -15.12
N GLN A 322 -9.54 -1.03 -14.57
CA GLN A 322 -9.91 -0.90 -13.16
C GLN A 322 -11.22 -0.14 -13.06
N GLY A 323 -12.14 -0.65 -12.25
CA GLY A 323 -13.39 0.01 -11.91
C GLY A 323 -13.52 0.15 -10.40
N VAL A 324 -13.90 1.34 -9.91
CA VAL A 324 -14.12 1.57 -8.48
C VAL A 324 -15.53 2.10 -8.21
N PHE A 325 -16.04 1.75 -7.04
CA PHE A 325 -17.28 2.26 -6.46
C PHE A 325 -17.01 2.85 -5.08
N ALA A 326 -17.85 3.79 -4.65
CA ALA A 326 -17.80 4.32 -3.29
C ALA A 326 -18.12 3.20 -2.29
N ALA A 327 -17.29 3.05 -1.26
CA ALA A 327 -17.39 1.98 -0.28
C ALA A 327 -17.55 2.56 1.14
N PRO A 328 -18.00 1.77 2.13
CA PRO A 328 -18.04 2.23 3.50
C PRO A 328 -16.64 2.60 4.02
N ASP A 329 -16.54 3.70 4.76
CA ASP A 329 -15.32 4.08 5.46
C ASP A 329 -14.91 3.04 6.52
N VAL A 330 -13.69 3.15 7.04
CA VAL A 330 -13.14 2.19 8.01
C VAL A 330 -13.89 2.21 9.34
N ALA A 331 -14.52 3.32 9.74
CA ALA A 331 -15.30 3.43 10.97
C ALA A 331 -16.73 2.88 10.84
N SER A 332 -17.23 2.75 9.61
CA SER A 332 -18.58 2.25 9.35
C SER A 332 -18.74 0.79 9.77
N PRO A 333 -19.87 0.41 10.41
CA PRO A 333 -20.17 -1.00 10.67
C PRO A 333 -20.33 -1.83 9.40
N ASP A 334 -20.63 -1.20 8.26
CA ASP A 334 -20.73 -1.87 6.96
C ASP A 334 -19.37 -2.32 6.40
N ILE A 335 -18.24 -1.86 6.98
CA ILE A 335 -16.91 -2.26 6.51
C ILE A 335 -16.67 -3.77 6.67
N TYR A 336 -17.20 -4.40 7.72
CA TYR A 336 -17.01 -5.82 7.99
C TYR A 336 -17.71 -6.71 6.95
N PRO A 337 -19.03 -6.58 6.70
CA PRO A 337 -19.66 -7.34 5.64
C PRO A 337 -19.15 -6.97 4.24
N MET A 338 -18.70 -5.72 4.02
CA MET A 338 -18.11 -5.33 2.74
C MET A 338 -16.77 -6.03 2.48
N ARG A 339 -15.94 -6.24 3.51
CA ARG A 339 -14.71 -7.04 3.40
C ARG A 339 -15.01 -8.48 3.02
N VAL A 340 -16.04 -9.08 3.62
CA VAL A 340 -16.47 -10.44 3.28
C VAL A 340 -17.03 -10.50 1.85
N ALA A 341 -17.89 -9.55 1.46
CA ALA A 341 -18.45 -9.45 0.11
C ALA A 341 -17.36 -9.33 -0.96
N THR A 342 -16.37 -8.48 -0.73
CA THR A 342 -15.22 -8.30 -1.63
C THR A 342 -14.37 -9.57 -1.73
N SER A 343 -14.16 -10.28 -0.62
CA SER A 343 -13.41 -11.55 -0.62
C SER A 343 -14.13 -12.66 -1.41
N ILE A 344 -15.47 -12.71 -1.31
CA ILE A 344 -16.30 -13.63 -2.12
C ILE A 344 -16.19 -13.24 -3.59
N LEU A 345 -16.35 -11.97 -3.92
CA LEU A 345 -16.23 -11.49 -5.29
C LEU A 345 -14.86 -11.83 -5.87
N GLN A 346 -13.78 -11.59 -5.14
CA GLN A 346 -12.42 -11.96 -5.55
C GLN A 346 -12.30 -13.44 -5.93
N ASN A 347 -12.81 -14.32 -5.08
CA ASN A 347 -12.77 -15.76 -5.34
C ASN A 347 -13.59 -16.14 -6.58
N ARG A 348 -14.79 -15.57 -6.77
CA ARG A 348 -15.63 -15.80 -7.93
C ARG A 348 -14.98 -15.30 -9.22
N LEU A 349 -14.39 -14.11 -9.21
CA LEU A 349 -13.65 -13.57 -10.36
C LEU A 349 -12.46 -14.45 -10.74
N PHE A 350 -11.71 -14.93 -9.76
CA PHE A 350 -10.63 -15.87 -10.00
C PHE A 350 -11.13 -17.14 -10.70
N VAL A 351 -12.23 -17.72 -10.23
CA VAL A 351 -12.82 -18.95 -10.82
C VAL A 351 -13.34 -18.67 -12.23
N GLU A 352 -14.14 -17.62 -12.42
CA GLU A 352 -14.83 -17.37 -13.68
C GLU A 352 -13.91 -16.84 -14.78
N ILE A 353 -12.99 -15.93 -14.45
CA ILE A 353 -12.11 -15.26 -15.41
C ILE A 353 -10.85 -16.11 -15.66
N ARG A 354 -10.17 -16.54 -14.57
CA ARG A 354 -8.91 -17.25 -14.68
C ARG A 354 -9.10 -18.76 -14.89
N ALA A 355 -9.75 -19.44 -13.96
CA ALA A 355 -9.77 -20.91 -13.96
C ALA A 355 -10.62 -21.49 -15.09
N LYS A 356 -11.80 -20.91 -15.37
CA LYS A 356 -12.71 -21.45 -16.40
C LYS A 356 -12.43 -20.91 -17.80
N ARG A 357 -11.98 -19.65 -17.95
CA ARG A 357 -11.90 -18.99 -19.27
C ARG A 357 -10.49 -18.55 -19.67
N ASN A 358 -9.54 -18.57 -18.76
CA ASN A 358 -8.16 -18.15 -19.01
C ASN A 358 -8.04 -16.75 -19.67
N LEU A 359 -8.94 -15.82 -19.29
CA LEU A 359 -8.97 -14.47 -19.83
C LEU A 359 -7.96 -13.53 -19.17
N SER A 360 -7.57 -13.83 -17.93
CA SER A 360 -6.59 -13.06 -17.16
C SER A 360 -5.86 -13.95 -16.16
N TYR A 361 -4.60 -13.64 -15.92
CA TYR A 361 -3.82 -14.30 -14.87
C TYR A 361 -4.20 -13.80 -13.47
N ALA A 362 -4.53 -12.53 -13.33
CA ALA A 362 -4.75 -11.87 -12.05
C ALA A 362 -5.99 -10.93 -12.07
N PRO A 363 -7.21 -11.50 -12.21
CA PRO A 363 -8.42 -10.72 -11.93
C PRO A 363 -8.46 -10.42 -10.43
N ASP A 364 -8.85 -9.19 -10.06
CA ASP A 364 -8.87 -8.78 -8.65
C ASP A 364 -10.18 -8.09 -8.28
N ALA A 365 -10.61 -8.30 -7.02
CA ALA A 365 -11.60 -7.48 -6.33
C ALA A 365 -11.00 -7.00 -5.01
N PHE A 366 -11.04 -5.70 -4.78
CA PHE A 366 -10.36 -5.08 -3.66
C PHE A 366 -11.27 -4.12 -2.89
N LEU A 367 -10.92 -3.90 -1.63
CA LEU A 367 -11.50 -2.88 -0.76
C LEU A 367 -10.36 -2.16 -0.07
N TRP A 368 -10.27 -0.86 -0.25
CA TRP A 368 -9.26 -0.07 0.43
C TRP A 368 -9.62 0.14 1.90
N SER A 369 -8.74 0.79 2.64
CA SER A 369 -8.92 1.06 4.06
C SER A 369 -8.64 2.54 4.33
N GLN A 370 -9.54 3.39 3.87
CA GLN A 370 -9.43 4.85 3.88
C GLN A 370 -10.60 5.50 4.62
N GLY A 371 -10.44 6.76 5.01
CA GLY A 371 -11.50 7.57 5.61
C GLY A 371 -12.63 7.88 4.63
N SER A 372 -12.32 8.15 3.34
CA SER A 372 -13.28 8.09 2.23
C SER A 372 -12.89 6.94 1.35
N ASN A 373 -13.62 5.84 1.43
CA ASN A 373 -13.16 4.55 0.98
C ASN A 373 -13.69 4.17 -0.41
N LEU A 374 -12.91 3.36 -1.12
CA LEU A 374 -13.25 2.75 -2.39
C LEU A 374 -13.16 1.24 -2.31
N GLY A 375 -14.10 0.58 -2.96
CA GLY A 375 -13.99 -0.81 -3.38
C GLY A 375 -13.91 -0.86 -4.90
N GLY A 376 -13.44 -1.99 -5.44
CA GLY A 376 -13.33 -2.08 -6.88
C GLY A 376 -12.97 -3.47 -7.40
N VAL A 377 -12.85 -3.51 -8.73
CA VAL A 377 -12.41 -4.67 -9.50
C VAL A 377 -11.35 -4.25 -10.50
N SER A 378 -10.41 -5.14 -10.79
CA SER A 378 -9.40 -4.90 -11.83
C SER A 378 -9.06 -6.16 -12.62
N VAL A 379 -8.63 -5.96 -13.85
CA VAL A 379 -8.20 -7.05 -14.73
C VAL A 379 -7.23 -6.56 -15.80
N SER A 380 -6.23 -7.36 -16.13
CA SER A 380 -5.49 -7.24 -17.38
C SER A 380 -5.95 -8.37 -18.31
N SER A 381 -6.55 -8.02 -19.46
CA SER A 381 -7.18 -9.01 -20.33
C SER A 381 -7.07 -8.61 -21.81
N PRO A 382 -6.80 -9.56 -22.72
CA PRO A 382 -6.93 -9.32 -24.16
C PRO A 382 -8.38 -9.06 -24.57
N ASP A 383 -9.37 -9.66 -23.89
CA ASP A 383 -10.79 -9.38 -24.05
C ASP A 383 -11.36 -8.70 -22.80
N ALA A 384 -11.18 -7.37 -22.74
CA ALA A 384 -11.67 -6.54 -21.65
C ALA A 384 -13.19 -6.54 -21.56
N ASN A 385 -13.89 -6.58 -22.70
CA ASN A 385 -15.36 -6.56 -22.73
C ASN A 385 -15.96 -7.79 -22.06
N GLN A 386 -15.45 -8.99 -22.40
CA GLN A 386 -15.91 -10.23 -21.77
C GLN A 386 -15.57 -10.26 -20.28
N SER A 387 -14.34 -9.84 -19.92
CA SER A 387 -13.89 -9.81 -18.53
C SER A 387 -14.74 -8.88 -17.67
N VAL A 388 -15.07 -7.68 -18.16
CA VAL A 388 -15.90 -6.70 -17.44
C VAL A 388 -17.34 -7.18 -17.32
N ARG A 389 -17.92 -7.81 -18.36
CA ARG A 389 -19.26 -8.44 -18.24
C ARG A 389 -19.29 -9.44 -17.09
N ILE A 390 -18.30 -10.33 -17.01
CA ILE A 390 -18.22 -11.33 -15.92
C ILE A 390 -18.11 -10.63 -14.55
N MET A 391 -17.30 -9.58 -14.44
CA MET A 391 -17.16 -8.82 -13.20
C MET A 391 -18.49 -8.20 -12.77
N LEU A 392 -19.20 -7.56 -13.71
CA LEU A 392 -20.50 -6.95 -13.44
C LEU A 392 -21.57 -8.00 -13.12
N ASP A 393 -21.55 -9.13 -13.80
CA ASP A 393 -22.48 -10.25 -13.56
C ASP A 393 -22.31 -10.83 -12.15
N GLU A 394 -21.05 -11.04 -11.69
CA GLU A 394 -20.80 -11.54 -10.35
C GLU A 394 -21.13 -10.54 -9.25
N MET A 395 -20.94 -9.23 -9.50
CA MET A 395 -21.41 -8.16 -8.60
C MET A 395 -22.95 -8.15 -8.54
N ALA A 396 -23.62 -8.19 -9.67
CA ALA A 396 -25.08 -8.25 -9.74
C ALA A 396 -25.63 -9.53 -9.09
N ARG A 397 -24.90 -10.62 -9.16
CA ARG A 397 -25.25 -11.87 -8.48
C ARG A 397 -25.19 -11.72 -6.96
N LEU A 398 -24.14 -11.08 -6.41
CA LEU A 398 -24.07 -10.76 -4.98
C LEU A 398 -25.21 -9.85 -4.50
N GLN A 399 -25.70 -8.99 -5.38
CA GLN A 399 -26.85 -8.10 -5.07
C GLN A 399 -28.19 -8.84 -5.08
N ARG A 400 -28.37 -9.82 -5.98
CA ARG A 400 -29.66 -10.50 -6.19
C ARG A 400 -29.81 -11.76 -5.37
N GLU A 401 -28.72 -12.49 -5.16
CA GLU A 401 -28.72 -13.83 -4.57
C GLU A 401 -28.02 -13.83 -3.21
N GLN A 402 -28.60 -14.52 -2.25
CA GLN A 402 -27.90 -14.80 -1.02
C GLN A 402 -26.84 -15.87 -1.26
N ILE A 403 -25.66 -15.66 -0.67
CA ILE A 403 -24.59 -16.64 -0.71
C ILE A 403 -24.95 -17.86 0.12
N SER A 404 -24.43 -19.04 -0.27
CA SER A 404 -24.65 -20.26 0.49
C SER A 404 -23.94 -20.20 1.85
N PRO A 405 -24.48 -20.88 2.88
CA PRO A 405 -23.82 -20.95 4.19
C PRO A 405 -22.40 -21.52 4.14
N ASP A 406 -22.13 -22.43 3.19
CA ASP A 406 -20.80 -23.04 3.02
C ASP A 406 -19.81 -22.07 2.39
N GLU A 407 -20.22 -21.31 1.38
CA GLU A 407 -19.39 -20.25 0.76
C GLU A 407 -19.05 -19.16 1.78
N LEU A 408 -20.02 -18.70 2.57
CA LEU A 408 -19.80 -17.74 3.63
C LEU A 408 -18.79 -18.26 4.66
N ARG A 409 -19.03 -19.45 5.17
CA ARG A 409 -18.15 -20.07 6.19
C ARG A 409 -16.72 -20.23 5.69
N GLY A 410 -16.55 -20.77 4.47
CA GLY A 410 -15.24 -20.95 3.86
C GLY A 410 -14.51 -19.61 3.67
N THR A 411 -15.22 -18.58 3.20
CA THR A 411 -14.66 -17.23 3.02
C THR A 411 -14.23 -16.60 4.35
N VAL A 412 -15.08 -16.67 5.36
CA VAL A 412 -14.76 -16.14 6.70
C VAL A 412 -13.54 -16.84 7.28
N GLN A 413 -13.47 -18.18 7.23
CA GLN A 413 -12.32 -18.95 7.70
C GLN A 413 -11.02 -18.56 6.97
N HIS A 414 -11.08 -18.45 5.65
CA HIS A 414 -9.94 -18.01 4.86
C HIS A 414 -9.48 -16.60 5.22
N TYR A 415 -10.45 -15.67 5.39
CA TYR A 415 -10.18 -14.31 5.80
C TYR A 415 -9.50 -14.26 7.19
N LEU A 416 -10.01 -15.02 8.16
CA LEU A 416 -9.44 -15.14 9.50
C LEU A 416 -7.99 -15.63 9.44
N THR A 417 -7.73 -16.68 8.67
CA THR A 417 -6.37 -17.23 8.52
C THR A 417 -5.41 -16.17 7.98
N ARG A 418 -5.80 -15.47 6.92
CA ARG A 418 -4.98 -14.38 6.33
C ARG A 418 -4.74 -13.24 7.31
N TYR A 419 -5.76 -12.86 8.08
CA TYR A 419 -5.63 -11.82 9.09
C TYR A 419 -4.59 -12.20 10.16
N TYR A 420 -4.67 -13.40 10.72
CA TYR A 420 -3.69 -13.86 11.70
C TYR A 420 -2.26 -13.90 11.14
N LEU A 421 -2.09 -14.40 9.92
CA LEU A 421 -0.78 -14.39 9.26
C LEU A 421 -0.26 -12.96 9.06
N ALA A 422 -1.14 -12.02 8.68
CA ALA A 422 -0.75 -10.61 8.54
C ALA A 422 -0.34 -9.97 9.88
N GLN A 423 -0.88 -10.45 11.02
CA GLN A 423 -0.56 -9.95 12.35
C GLN A 423 0.72 -10.56 12.98
N GLU A 424 1.46 -11.41 12.27
CA GLU A 424 2.67 -12.03 12.82
C GLU A 424 3.79 -11.03 13.11
N THR A 425 3.88 -9.95 12.35
CA THR A 425 4.95 -8.96 12.52
C THR A 425 4.56 -7.81 13.45
N SER A 426 5.54 -7.26 14.19
CA SER A 426 5.33 -6.08 15.02
C SER A 426 4.94 -4.85 14.17
N ALA A 427 5.45 -4.75 12.93
CA ALA A 427 5.12 -3.66 12.02
C ALA A 427 3.65 -3.70 11.58
N ALA A 428 3.14 -4.88 11.22
CA ALA A 428 1.73 -5.04 10.86
C ALA A 428 0.79 -4.69 12.03
N GLN A 429 1.13 -5.15 13.25
CA GLN A 429 0.36 -4.82 14.44
C GLN A 429 0.38 -3.31 14.77
N ALA A 430 1.52 -2.64 14.54
CA ALA A 430 1.60 -1.19 14.72
C ALA A 430 0.72 -0.44 13.72
N GLY A 431 0.73 -0.86 12.46
CA GLY A 431 -0.14 -0.31 11.42
C GLY A 431 -1.62 -0.52 11.71
N ASP A 432 -2.01 -1.72 12.14
CA ASP A 432 -3.40 -2.06 12.47
C ASP A 432 -3.93 -1.21 13.65
N LEU A 433 -3.16 -1.09 14.73
CA LEU A 433 -3.52 -0.23 15.85
C LEU A 433 -3.62 1.25 15.45
N ALA A 434 -2.68 1.72 14.64
CA ALA A 434 -2.69 3.11 14.16
C ALA A 434 -3.89 3.37 13.24
N GLN A 435 -4.18 2.47 12.31
CA GLN A 435 -5.32 2.61 11.40
C GLN A 435 -6.65 2.59 12.17
N ALA A 436 -6.81 1.66 13.12
CA ALA A 436 -8.00 1.59 13.97
C ALA A 436 -8.15 2.87 14.82
N GLU A 437 -7.06 3.42 15.35
CA GLU A 437 -7.08 4.66 16.12
C GLU A 437 -7.41 5.88 15.26
N LEU A 438 -6.79 6.00 14.10
CA LEU A 438 -6.88 7.19 13.26
C LEU A 438 -8.15 7.24 12.41
N LEU A 439 -8.63 6.08 11.95
CA LEU A 439 -9.71 5.96 10.98
C LEU A 439 -10.86 5.09 11.44
N GLY A 440 -10.61 4.13 12.32
CA GLY A 440 -11.58 3.08 12.70
C GLY A 440 -12.38 3.38 13.97
N GLY A 441 -12.42 4.64 14.44
CA GLY A 441 -13.16 5.02 15.64
C GLY A 441 -12.49 4.64 16.96
N GLY A 442 -11.20 4.31 16.92
CA GLY A 442 -10.37 4.00 18.08
C GLY A 442 -9.70 2.62 18.03
N TRP A 443 -8.49 2.52 18.60
CA TRP A 443 -7.67 1.32 18.52
C TRP A 443 -8.33 0.05 19.08
N ARG A 444 -9.28 0.20 20.02
CA ARG A 444 -10.02 -0.94 20.59
C ARG A 444 -10.84 -1.70 19.56
N ASN A 445 -11.22 -1.04 18.46
CA ASN A 445 -11.94 -1.69 17.35
C ASN A 445 -11.08 -2.74 16.64
N SER A 446 -9.74 -2.67 16.72
CA SER A 446 -8.87 -3.74 16.19
C SER A 446 -9.05 -5.06 16.96
N ALA A 447 -9.31 -5.01 18.27
CA ALA A 447 -9.49 -6.21 19.09
C ALA A 447 -10.80 -6.97 18.78
N VAL A 448 -11.86 -6.24 18.41
CA VAL A 448 -13.18 -6.84 18.08
C VAL A 448 -13.35 -7.13 16.60
N PHE A 449 -12.33 -6.81 15.79
CA PHE A 449 -12.39 -6.97 14.34
C PHE A 449 -12.76 -8.40 13.91
N MET A 450 -12.14 -9.39 14.52
CA MET A 450 -12.35 -10.81 14.19
C MET A 450 -13.74 -11.28 14.59
N GLU A 451 -14.26 -10.81 15.72
CA GLU A 451 -15.63 -11.08 16.18
C GLU A 451 -16.63 -10.51 15.16
N LYS A 452 -16.44 -9.26 14.73
CA LYS A 452 -17.28 -8.58 13.75
C LYS A 452 -17.29 -9.30 12.40
N ILE A 453 -16.13 -9.73 11.88
CA ILE A 453 -16.05 -10.52 10.65
C ILE A 453 -16.77 -11.86 10.80
N SER A 454 -16.61 -12.54 11.93
CA SER A 454 -17.24 -13.85 12.19
C SER A 454 -18.77 -13.76 12.36
N ALA A 455 -19.29 -12.60 12.73
CA ALA A 455 -20.71 -12.33 12.91
C ALA A 455 -21.44 -11.97 11.61
N VAL A 456 -20.71 -11.77 10.48
CA VAL A 456 -21.31 -11.39 9.19
C VAL A 456 -22.23 -12.48 8.68
N THR A 457 -23.45 -12.11 8.27
CA THR A 457 -24.46 -13.00 7.70
C THR A 457 -24.54 -12.88 6.17
N ALA A 458 -25.17 -13.89 5.52
CA ALA A 458 -25.42 -13.82 4.08
C ALA A 458 -26.30 -12.62 3.68
N ALA A 459 -27.26 -12.26 4.54
CA ALA A 459 -28.09 -11.07 4.35
C ALA A 459 -27.29 -9.76 4.43
N ASP A 460 -26.31 -9.68 5.33
CA ASP A 460 -25.41 -8.52 5.41
C ASP A 460 -24.55 -8.36 4.16
N VAL A 461 -24.03 -9.46 3.62
CA VAL A 461 -23.24 -9.48 2.38
C VAL A 461 -24.10 -8.96 1.22
N GLN A 462 -25.33 -9.46 1.07
CA GLN A 462 -26.25 -9.00 0.03
C GLN A 462 -26.61 -7.51 0.20
N ARG A 463 -26.93 -7.09 1.40
CA ARG A 463 -27.28 -5.71 1.74
C ARG A 463 -26.17 -4.73 1.36
N VAL A 464 -24.91 -5.02 1.72
CA VAL A 464 -23.79 -4.13 1.38
C VAL A 464 -23.45 -4.16 -0.11
N ALA A 465 -23.60 -5.29 -0.78
CA ALA A 465 -23.46 -5.37 -2.23
C ALA A 465 -24.48 -4.48 -2.93
N GLN A 466 -25.75 -4.52 -2.50
CA GLN A 466 -26.83 -3.65 -3.03
C GLN A 466 -26.55 -2.17 -2.77
N LYS A 467 -26.05 -1.84 -1.55
CA LYS A 467 -25.85 -0.46 -1.12
C LYS A 467 -24.66 0.22 -1.78
N TYR A 468 -23.58 -0.52 -2.07
CA TYR A 468 -22.30 0.08 -2.45
C TYR A 468 -21.77 -0.34 -3.83
N MET A 469 -22.03 -1.58 -4.30
CA MET A 469 -21.43 -2.07 -5.55
C MET A 469 -22.19 -1.57 -6.79
N HIS A 470 -22.26 -0.26 -6.97
CA HIS A 470 -22.93 0.37 -8.11
C HIS A 470 -22.22 1.67 -8.52
N ASN A 471 -22.67 2.31 -9.61
CA ASN A 471 -22.11 3.57 -10.13
C ASN A 471 -20.58 3.52 -10.29
N ILE A 472 -20.11 2.51 -11.00
CA ILE A 472 -18.68 2.20 -11.07
C ILE A 472 -17.98 3.18 -11.99
N ARG A 473 -16.86 3.75 -11.55
CA ARG A 473 -15.96 4.54 -12.37
C ARG A 473 -14.86 3.66 -12.92
N PHE A 474 -14.95 3.35 -14.20
CA PHE A 474 -13.95 2.58 -14.91
C PHE A 474 -12.89 3.47 -15.55
N VAL A 475 -11.65 3.02 -15.49
CA VAL A 475 -10.56 3.49 -16.32
C VAL A 475 -9.99 2.31 -17.09
N VAL A 476 -9.65 2.55 -18.35
CA VAL A 476 -9.05 1.56 -19.23
C VAL A 476 -7.80 2.14 -19.86
N LEU A 477 -6.71 1.40 -19.79
CA LEU A 477 -5.47 1.69 -20.50
C LEU A 477 -5.27 0.60 -21.55
N GLY A 478 -5.34 0.96 -22.85
CA GLY A 478 -5.23 -0.01 -23.93
C GLY A 478 -5.74 0.49 -25.26
N ASN A 479 -6.27 -0.42 -26.10
CA ASN A 479 -6.76 -0.10 -27.44
C ASN A 479 -8.23 0.34 -27.43
N PRO A 480 -8.56 1.64 -27.69
CA PRO A 480 -9.94 2.12 -27.66
C PRO A 480 -10.87 1.41 -28.64
N LYS A 481 -10.34 0.89 -29.77
CA LYS A 481 -11.14 0.20 -30.78
C LYS A 481 -11.65 -1.17 -30.32
N SER A 482 -11.02 -1.74 -29.30
CA SER A 482 -11.44 -3.03 -28.71
C SER A 482 -12.39 -2.87 -27.53
N ILE A 483 -12.74 -1.65 -27.13
CA ILE A 483 -13.55 -1.35 -25.94
C ILE A 483 -14.96 -0.94 -26.35
N ASP A 484 -15.96 -1.73 -25.97
CA ASP A 484 -17.36 -1.36 -26.07
C ASP A 484 -17.79 -0.66 -24.77
N THR A 485 -17.79 0.67 -24.78
CA THR A 485 -18.08 1.51 -23.60
C THR A 485 -19.47 1.30 -23.00
N LYS A 486 -20.44 0.78 -23.78
CA LYS A 486 -21.79 0.50 -23.31
C LYS A 486 -21.82 -0.58 -22.23
N ILE A 487 -20.92 -1.55 -22.31
CA ILE A 487 -20.77 -2.63 -21.32
C ILE A 487 -20.41 -2.03 -19.95
N PHE A 488 -19.50 -1.07 -19.95
CA PHE A 488 -18.97 -0.45 -18.72
C PHE A 488 -19.97 0.48 -18.04
N THR A 489 -20.88 1.09 -18.81
CA THR A 489 -21.86 2.06 -18.29
C THR A 489 -23.22 1.42 -18.01
N GLY A 490 -23.42 0.14 -18.32
CA GLY A 490 -24.73 -0.53 -18.16
C GLY A 490 -25.79 -0.07 -19.16
N ALA A 491 -25.43 0.69 -20.18
CA ALA A 491 -26.36 1.23 -21.19
C ALA A 491 -26.83 0.18 -22.21
N GLY A 492 -26.56 -1.09 -21.98
CA GLY A 492 -26.89 -2.22 -22.86
C GLY A 492 -27.56 -3.41 -22.15
N GLN A 493 -28.00 -3.24 -20.89
CA GLN A 493 -28.75 -4.26 -20.14
C GLN A 493 -30.24 -3.95 -20.12
#